data_bb05a34c7369b2f63c5f7162e5f9f137
#
_entry.id   bb05a34c7369b2f63c5f7162e5f9f137
#
_cell.length_a   1.000
_cell.length_b   1.000
_cell.length_c   1.000
_cell.angle_alpha   90.00
_cell.angle_beta   90.00
_cell.angle_gamma   90.00
#
_symmetry.space_group_name_H-M   'P 1'
#
loop_
_entity.id
_entity.type
_entity.pdbx_description
1 polymer ?
#
loop_
_entity_poly.entity_id
_entity_poly.type
_entity_poly.pdbx_seq_one_letter_code
_entity_poly.pdbx_strand_id
1 'polypeptide(L)'
;MTTGRYPQLALDALREIFNIGAHHAARALGELLQVTVRISVPTLREVDFAEVDALVGGEEPRVGAYLRFRGDLEGSLFFLLSPRDARALARRMTMLLAGGTEVRTDRANGKEGDFTELEWSALA
;
A
#
# COMPACT_ATOMS: atom_id res chain seq x y z
N MET A 1 27.90 -5.45 12.74
CA MET A 1 27.40 -4.06 12.75
C MET A 1 27.38 -3.57 11.34
N THR A 2 26.24 -3.58 10.72
CA THR A 2 26.05 -2.91 9.45
C THR A 2 26.09 -1.41 9.69
N THR A 3 27.19 -0.79 9.31
CA THR A 3 27.27 0.66 9.25
C THR A 3 26.29 1.08 8.16
N GLY A 4 25.15 1.67 8.56
CA GLY A 4 24.15 2.16 7.62
C GLY A 4 24.80 3.07 6.58
N ARG A 5 24.33 3.00 5.34
CA ARG A 5 24.82 3.85 4.24
C ARG A 5 24.58 5.34 4.49
N TYR A 6 23.58 5.64 5.32
CA TYR A 6 23.14 7.01 5.60
C TYR A 6 23.40 7.39 7.07
N PRO A 7 23.74 8.66 7.33
CA PRO A 7 23.85 9.16 8.70
C PRO A 7 22.54 9.03 9.46
N GLN A 8 22.62 8.82 10.78
CA GLN A 8 21.44 8.70 11.64
C GLN A 8 20.48 9.90 11.50
N LEU A 9 21.02 11.11 11.40
CA LEU A 9 20.21 12.32 11.19
C LEU A 9 19.37 12.27 9.91
N ALA A 10 19.92 11.71 8.83
CA ALA A 10 19.18 11.55 7.58
C ALA A 10 18.06 10.51 7.72
N LEU A 11 18.30 9.42 8.44
CA LEU A 11 17.27 8.40 8.71
C LEU A 11 16.15 8.95 9.60
N ASP A 12 16.49 9.77 10.58
CA ASP A 12 15.51 10.40 11.46
C ASP A 12 14.66 11.43 10.69
N ALA A 13 15.26 12.20 9.80
CA ALA A 13 14.55 13.12 8.92
C ALA A 13 13.62 12.37 7.96
N LEU A 14 14.07 11.28 7.37
CA LEU A 14 13.23 10.42 6.52
C LEU A 14 12.07 9.82 7.30
N ARG A 15 12.30 9.34 8.52
CA ARG A 15 11.24 8.82 9.39
C ARG A 15 10.16 9.87 9.64
N GLU A 16 10.53 11.11 9.90
CA GLU A 16 9.59 12.20 10.11
C GLU A 16 8.79 12.50 8.83
N ILE A 17 9.44 12.56 7.68
CA ILE A 17 8.79 12.75 6.38
C ILE A 17 7.78 11.63 6.10
N PHE A 18 8.16 10.37 6.33
CA PHE A 18 7.26 9.23 6.15
C PHE A 18 6.09 9.25 7.14
N ASN A 19 6.33 9.67 8.38
CA ASN A 19 5.29 9.80 9.38
C ASN A 19 4.25 10.86 8.96
N ILE A 20 4.70 12.03 8.53
CA ILE A 20 3.84 13.10 8.01
C ILE A 20 3.08 12.61 6.78
N GLY A 21 3.77 12.01 5.81
CA GLY A 21 3.17 11.46 4.60
C GLY A 21 2.13 10.38 4.89
N ALA A 22 2.40 9.50 5.84
CA ALA A 22 1.47 8.46 6.26
C ALA A 22 0.18 9.04 6.87
N HIS A 23 0.29 10.08 7.67
CA HIS A 23 -0.89 10.77 8.22
C HIS A 23 -1.72 11.45 7.14
N HIS A 24 -1.08 12.10 6.17
CA HIS A 24 -1.77 12.68 5.02
C HIS A 24 -2.47 11.60 4.17
N ALA A 25 -1.80 10.49 3.92
CA ALA A 25 -2.36 9.36 3.19
C ALA A 25 -3.56 8.74 3.91
N ALA A 26 -3.46 8.55 5.24
CA ALA A 26 -4.57 8.03 6.04
C ALA A 26 -5.79 8.93 6.00
N ARG A 27 -5.57 10.24 6.07
CA ARG A 27 -6.65 11.22 5.99
C ARG A 27 -7.32 11.17 4.62
N ALA A 28 -6.54 11.23 3.55
CA ALA A 28 -7.07 11.16 2.19
C ALA A 28 -7.82 9.85 1.92
N LEU A 29 -7.26 8.73 2.38
CA LEU A 29 -7.90 7.42 2.27
C LEU A 29 -9.19 7.36 3.10
N GLY A 30 -9.19 7.93 4.30
CA GLY A 30 -10.38 8.02 5.16
C GLY A 30 -11.50 8.83 4.52
N GLU A 31 -11.17 9.95 3.91
CA GLU A 31 -12.11 10.78 3.15
C GLU A 31 -12.67 10.02 1.95
N LEU A 32 -11.80 9.34 1.18
CA LEU A 32 -12.20 8.53 0.02
C LEU A 32 -13.10 7.37 0.41
N LEU A 33 -12.76 6.65 1.47
CA LEU A 33 -13.50 5.47 1.93
C LEU A 33 -14.67 5.79 2.88
N GLN A 34 -14.82 7.04 3.28
CA GLN A 34 -15.82 7.49 4.27
C GLN A 34 -15.75 6.71 5.60
N VAL A 35 -14.53 6.45 6.05
CA VAL A 35 -14.23 5.78 7.32
C VAL A 35 -13.04 6.42 8.01
N THR A 36 -12.89 6.18 9.29
CA THR A 36 -11.70 6.60 10.03
C THR A 36 -10.57 5.59 9.75
N VAL A 37 -9.52 6.04 9.09
CA VAL A 37 -8.29 5.26 8.88
C VAL A 37 -7.29 5.64 9.97
N ARG A 38 -6.83 4.63 10.70
CA ARG A 38 -5.79 4.80 11.73
C ARG A 38 -4.49 4.21 11.23
N ILE A 39 -3.41 4.91 11.46
CA ILE A 39 -2.05 4.45 11.15
C ILE A 39 -1.29 4.29 12.46
N SER A 40 -0.58 3.18 12.59
CA SER A 40 0.44 3.02 13.61
C SER A 40 1.69 3.81 13.23
N VAL A 41 2.55 4.10 14.20
CA VAL A 41 3.83 4.76 13.93
C VAL A 41 4.65 3.87 12.98
N PRO A 42 5.04 4.38 11.81
CA PRO A 42 5.80 3.60 10.86
C PRO A 42 7.21 3.30 11.37
N THR A 43 7.68 2.12 11.09
CA THR A 43 9.07 1.73 11.32
C THR A 43 9.86 1.93 10.04
N LEU A 44 10.93 2.71 10.11
CA LEU A 44 11.86 2.90 9.00
C LEU A 44 13.10 2.03 9.22
N ARG A 45 13.48 1.27 8.23
CA ARG A 45 14.69 0.45 8.24
C ARG A 45 15.43 0.63 6.91
N GLU A 46 16.73 0.83 7.00
CA GLU A 46 17.63 0.72 5.86
C GLU A 46 18.02 -0.75 5.69
N VAL A 47 17.83 -1.29 4.53
CA VAL A 47 18.15 -2.68 4.20
C VAL A 47 18.76 -2.76 2.81
N ASP A 48 19.57 -3.77 2.58
CA ASP A 48 20.04 -4.07 1.25
C ASP A 48 18.92 -4.63 0.38
N PHE A 49 18.98 -4.36 -0.91
CA PHE A 49 17.95 -4.79 -1.85
C PHE A 49 17.72 -6.31 -1.83
N ALA A 50 18.78 -7.09 -1.58
CA ALA A 50 18.69 -8.54 -1.45
C ALA A 50 17.89 -9.02 -0.21
N GLU A 51 17.74 -8.17 0.80
CA GLU A 51 17.02 -8.50 2.04
C GLU A 51 15.52 -8.14 1.96
N VAL A 52 15.13 -7.34 0.95
CA VAL A 52 13.74 -6.86 0.80
C VAL A 52 12.76 -8.02 0.68
N ASP A 53 13.11 -9.03 -0.10
CA ASP A 53 12.25 -10.19 -0.34
C ASP A 53 11.86 -10.91 0.97
N ALA A 54 12.85 -11.16 1.82
CA ALA A 54 12.61 -11.77 3.12
C ALA A 54 11.75 -10.89 4.06
N LEU A 55 11.92 -9.57 3.96
CA LEU A 55 11.17 -8.62 4.79
C LEU A 55 9.69 -8.52 4.40
N VAL A 56 9.39 -8.67 3.11
CA VAL A 56 8.01 -8.55 2.61
C VAL A 56 7.25 -9.87 2.63
N GLY A 57 7.84 -10.95 3.15
CA GLY A 57 7.19 -12.26 3.31
C GLY A 57 7.59 -13.31 2.28
N GLY A 58 8.73 -13.13 1.61
CA GLY A 58 9.30 -14.12 0.68
C GLY A 58 8.39 -14.40 -0.52
N GLU A 59 8.14 -15.67 -0.79
CA GLU A 59 7.36 -16.13 -1.95
C GLU A 59 5.84 -15.92 -1.84
N GLU A 60 5.34 -15.36 -0.74
CA GLU A 60 3.91 -15.11 -0.61
C GLU A 60 3.44 -14.04 -1.59
N PRO A 61 2.31 -14.26 -2.28
CA PRO A 61 1.76 -13.28 -3.21
C PRO A 61 1.45 -11.96 -2.51
N ARG A 62 1.77 -10.85 -3.19
CA ARG A 62 1.45 -9.49 -2.74
C ARG A 62 0.79 -8.72 -3.86
N VAL A 63 -0.08 -7.82 -3.49
CA VAL A 63 -0.62 -6.83 -4.42
C VAL A 63 0.14 -5.55 -4.20
N GLY A 64 0.70 -4.99 -5.26
CA GLY A 64 1.56 -3.82 -5.15
C GLY A 64 1.21 -2.71 -6.10
N ALA A 65 1.37 -1.48 -5.62
CA ALA A 65 1.40 -0.30 -6.45
C ALA A 65 2.85 0.21 -6.55
N TYR A 66 3.29 0.44 -7.77
CA TYR A 66 4.60 1.00 -8.07
C TYR A 66 4.47 2.46 -8.43
N LEU A 67 5.20 3.31 -7.73
CA LEU A 67 5.22 4.74 -7.96
C LEU A 67 6.67 5.19 -8.18
N ARG A 68 6.88 6.02 -9.15
CA ARG A 68 8.17 6.66 -9.40
C ARG A 68 8.05 8.14 -9.07
N PHE A 69 8.97 8.64 -8.26
CA PHE A 69 9.08 10.06 -7.98
C PHE A 69 10.35 10.65 -8.58
N ARG A 70 10.25 11.88 -9.03
CA ARG A 70 11.34 12.64 -9.65
C ARG A 70 11.29 14.08 -9.14
N GLY A 71 12.44 14.68 -9.05
CA GLY A 71 12.65 16.03 -8.58
C GLY A 71 14.07 16.17 -8.04
N ASP A 72 14.23 16.91 -6.98
CA ASP A 72 15.53 17.00 -6.28
C ASP A 72 15.97 15.65 -5.69
N LEU A 73 15.00 14.78 -5.43
CA LEU A 73 15.21 13.38 -5.13
C LEU A 73 14.51 12.52 -6.19
N GLU A 74 15.20 11.48 -6.62
CA GLU A 74 14.63 10.49 -7.53
C GLU A 74 14.60 9.12 -6.87
N GLY A 75 13.54 8.38 -7.11
CA GLY A 75 13.41 7.05 -6.58
C GLY A 75 12.11 6.36 -6.96
N SER A 76 11.91 5.23 -6.36
CA SER A 76 10.71 4.40 -6.56
C SER A 76 10.12 4.00 -5.22
N LEU A 77 8.83 3.96 -5.16
CA LEU A 77 8.06 3.49 -4.03
C LEU A 77 7.24 2.28 -4.44
N PHE A 78 7.32 1.22 -3.68
CA PHE A 78 6.44 0.07 -3.77
C PHE A 78 5.53 0.06 -2.55
N PHE A 79 4.25 0.12 -2.78
CA PHE A 79 3.24 -0.04 -1.75
C PHE A 79 2.68 -1.46 -1.86
N LEU A 80 2.91 -2.28 -0.85
CA LEU A 80 2.58 -3.71 -0.86
C LEU A 80 1.50 -4.03 0.16
N LEU A 81 0.49 -4.76 -0.28
CA LEU A 81 -0.61 -5.26 0.54
C LEU A 81 -0.69 -6.78 0.45
N SER A 82 -1.20 -7.41 1.49
CA SER A 82 -1.66 -8.79 1.36
C SER A 82 -2.84 -8.85 0.38
N PRO A 83 -3.04 -9.96 -0.33
CA PRO A 83 -4.21 -10.12 -1.22
C PRO A 83 -5.53 -9.91 -0.49
N ARG A 84 -5.62 -10.29 0.77
CA ARG A 84 -6.80 -10.09 1.62
C ARG A 84 -7.09 -8.61 1.84
N ASP A 85 -6.06 -7.84 2.23
CA ASP A 85 -6.22 -6.41 2.53
C ASP A 85 -6.48 -5.62 1.26
N ALA A 86 -5.78 -5.94 0.17
CA ALA A 86 -6.01 -5.35 -1.13
C ALA A 86 -7.45 -5.57 -1.62
N ARG A 87 -7.97 -6.77 -1.46
CA ARG A 87 -9.36 -7.10 -1.82
C ARG A 87 -10.36 -6.33 -0.96
N ALA A 88 -10.13 -6.23 0.34
CA ALA A 88 -10.99 -5.47 1.23
C ALA A 88 -11.03 -3.99 0.84
N LEU A 89 -9.88 -3.40 0.51
CA LEU A 89 -9.77 -2.04 0.03
C LEU A 89 -10.49 -1.84 -1.30
N ALA A 90 -10.23 -2.71 -2.28
CA ALA A 90 -10.87 -2.66 -3.60
C ALA A 90 -12.39 -2.74 -3.51
N ARG A 91 -12.92 -3.66 -2.71
CA ARG A 91 -14.37 -3.79 -2.49
C ARG A 91 -14.97 -2.52 -1.91
N ARG A 92 -14.31 -1.93 -0.92
CA ARG A 92 -14.80 -0.70 -0.30
C ARG A 92 -14.85 0.45 -1.30
N MET A 93 -13.79 0.61 -2.10
CA MET A 93 -13.72 1.62 -3.15
C MET A 93 -14.80 1.39 -4.22
N THR A 94 -14.97 0.16 -4.68
CA THR A 94 -15.98 -0.20 -5.68
C THR A 94 -17.40 0.07 -5.18
N MET A 95 -17.71 -0.29 -3.94
CA MET A 95 -19.03 -0.01 -3.35
C MET A 95 -19.35 1.48 -3.29
N LEU A 96 -18.38 2.31 -2.97
CA LEU A 96 -18.56 3.77 -2.91
C LEU A 96 -18.73 4.38 -4.32
N LEU A 97 -17.94 3.93 -5.28
CA LEU A 97 -18.03 4.39 -6.68
C LEU A 97 -19.35 3.97 -7.34
N ALA A 98 -19.87 2.81 -7.00
CA ALA A 98 -21.15 2.31 -7.50
C ALA A 98 -22.39 2.93 -6.82
N GLY A 99 -22.21 3.93 -5.93
CA GLY A 99 -23.32 4.58 -5.24
C GLY A 99 -24.07 3.68 -4.26
N GLY A 100 -23.39 2.69 -3.69
CA GLY A 100 -23.99 1.74 -2.74
C GLY A 100 -24.88 0.67 -3.37
N THR A 101 -24.94 0.59 -4.69
CA THR A 101 -25.59 -0.53 -5.35
C THR A 101 -24.76 -1.79 -5.08
N GLU A 102 -25.34 -2.77 -4.42
CA GLU A 102 -24.75 -4.10 -4.30
C GLU A 102 -24.38 -4.60 -5.72
N VAL A 103 -23.10 -4.62 -6.01
CA VAL A 103 -22.62 -5.37 -7.15
C VAL A 103 -22.83 -6.84 -6.77
N ARG A 104 -23.96 -7.39 -7.22
CA ARG A 104 -24.15 -8.84 -7.19
C ARG A 104 -23.02 -9.41 -8.02
N THR A 105 -22.02 -9.89 -7.35
CA THR A 105 -21.04 -10.78 -7.96
C THR A 105 -21.81 -12.03 -8.37
N ASP A 106 -22.26 -12.06 -9.61
CA ASP A 106 -22.64 -13.33 -10.21
C ASP A 106 -21.41 -14.21 -10.12
N ARG A 107 -21.55 -15.25 -9.31
CA ARG A 107 -20.58 -16.33 -9.17
C ARG A 107 -20.51 -17.06 -10.52
N ALA A 108 -19.77 -16.50 -11.45
CA ALA A 108 -19.34 -17.22 -12.63
C ALA A 108 -17.91 -17.70 -12.38
N ASN A 109 -17.78 -18.92 -11.88
CA ASN A 109 -16.66 -19.86 -12.05
C ASN A 109 -15.21 -19.29 -12.05
N GLY A 110 -14.89 -18.31 -11.20
CA GLY A 110 -13.53 -17.89 -10.96
C GLY A 110 -12.96 -18.63 -9.75
N LYS A 111 -11.74 -19.13 -9.85
CA LYS A 111 -10.99 -19.69 -8.74
C LYS A 111 -11.06 -18.76 -7.54
N GLU A 112 -11.36 -19.31 -6.39
CA GLU A 112 -11.38 -18.63 -5.10
C GLU A 112 -10.01 -17.94 -4.89
N GLY A 113 -9.97 -16.61 -5.07
CA GLY A 113 -8.74 -15.84 -4.90
C GLY A 113 -8.46 -14.78 -5.95
N ASP A 114 -9.04 -14.84 -7.13
CA ASP A 114 -8.77 -13.86 -8.18
C ASP A 114 -9.59 -12.58 -7.98
N PHE A 115 -8.95 -11.44 -8.24
CA PHE A 115 -9.60 -10.13 -8.25
C PHE A 115 -10.48 -10.03 -9.51
N THR A 116 -11.65 -9.41 -9.36
CA THR A 116 -12.43 -9.03 -10.53
C THR A 116 -11.76 -7.87 -11.27
N GLU A 117 -12.04 -7.72 -12.55
CA GLU A 117 -11.52 -6.62 -13.37
C GLU A 117 -11.85 -5.23 -12.78
N LEU A 118 -13.03 -5.10 -12.17
CA LEU A 118 -13.46 -3.88 -11.52
C LEU A 118 -12.68 -3.60 -10.23
N GLU A 119 -12.33 -4.63 -9.45
CA GLU A 119 -11.49 -4.50 -8.26
C GLU A 119 -10.06 -4.06 -8.63
N TRP A 120 -9.51 -4.56 -9.74
CA TRP A 120 -8.23 -4.10 -10.26
C TRP A 120 -8.26 -2.64 -10.68
N SER A 121 -9.31 -2.20 -11.36
CA SER A 121 -9.49 -0.79 -11.75
C SER A 121 -9.61 0.14 -10.55
N ALA A 122 -10.21 -0.31 -9.45
CA ALA A 122 -10.33 0.49 -8.23
C ALA A 122 -9.01 0.68 -7.48
N LEU A 123 -8.03 -0.20 -7.70
CA LEU A 123 -6.69 -0.12 -7.08
C LEU A 123 -5.67 0.64 -7.94
N ALA A 124 -5.95 0.85 -9.20
CA ALA A 124 -5.08 1.57 -10.14
C ALA A 124 -5.26 3.08 -10.01
#